data_2d51ce7bb605ec1c8cb27314289652d8
#
_entry.id   2d51ce7bb605ec1c8cb27314289652d8
#
_cell.length_a   1.000
_cell.length_b   1.000
_cell.length_c   1.000
_cell.angle_alpha   90.00
_cell.angle_beta   90.00
_cell.angle_gamma   90.00
#
_symmetry.space_group_name_H-M   'P 1'
#
loop_
_entity.id
_entity.type
_entity.pdbx_description
1 polymer ?
#
loop_
_entity_poly.entity_id
_entity_poly.type
_entity_poly.pdbx_seq_one_letter_code
_entity_poly.pdbx_strand_id
1 'polypeptide(L)'
;MILPYKVATLLYCFNEHDEVLLLERAQKPNRGLWSPCGGKLKMDIGESPYACACREAHEETGQSLRPEDLHLTGLVSEHGYQGRSHWLMFLFEVKPRLTSLPPDHVEGRFQFFARAALEGLNLPQTDREQIWPWFWRHRGGFFAAHCHCHHDGRNDWTLEESTVSSLQSTVEGYRTGDGGLGAVD
;
A
#
# COMPACT_ATOMS: atom_id res chain seq x y z
N MET A 1 -9.06 1.66 28.30
CA MET A 1 -9.48 0.46 27.52
C MET A 1 -8.34 0.06 26.61
N ILE A 2 -7.96 -1.22 26.57
CA ILE A 2 -6.92 -1.70 25.67
C ILE A 2 -7.54 -1.83 24.27
N LEU A 3 -6.97 -1.16 23.27
CA LEU A 3 -7.43 -1.27 21.89
C LEU A 3 -6.96 -2.61 21.28
N PRO A 4 -7.80 -3.27 20.46
CA PRO A 4 -7.41 -4.51 19.78
C PRO A 4 -6.33 -4.24 18.72
N TYR A 5 -5.40 -5.17 18.58
CA TYR A 5 -4.43 -5.18 17.50
C TYR A 5 -4.96 -6.01 16.32
N LYS A 6 -4.90 -5.47 15.13
CA LYS A 6 -5.31 -6.11 13.88
C LYS A 6 -4.12 -6.25 12.96
N VAL A 7 -3.98 -7.42 12.36
CA VAL A 7 -2.92 -7.69 11.38
C VAL A 7 -3.57 -7.93 10.04
N ALA A 8 -3.07 -7.27 8.99
CA ALA A 8 -3.67 -7.32 7.66
C ALA A 8 -2.62 -7.30 6.55
N THR A 9 -3.02 -7.68 5.35
CA THR A 9 -2.27 -7.49 4.12
C THR A 9 -2.99 -6.49 3.22
N LEU A 10 -2.22 -5.68 2.49
CA LEU A 10 -2.70 -4.83 1.40
C LEU A 10 -1.97 -5.22 0.12
N LEU A 11 -2.73 -5.37 -0.97
CA LEU A 11 -2.27 -5.86 -2.26
C LEU A 11 -2.31 -4.73 -3.28
N TYR A 12 -1.15 -4.34 -3.74
CA TYR A 12 -0.97 -3.34 -4.79
C TYR A 12 -0.87 -4.06 -6.13
N CYS A 13 -2.03 -4.29 -6.73
CA CYS A 13 -2.18 -4.94 -8.04
C CYS A 13 -2.20 -3.89 -9.14
N PHE A 14 -1.51 -4.14 -10.24
CA PHE A 14 -1.41 -3.21 -11.36
C PHE A 14 -1.83 -3.89 -12.67
N ASN A 15 -2.36 -3.10 -13.60
CA ASN A 15 -2.57 -3.54 -14.99
C ASN A 15 -1.32 -3.31 -15.86
N GLU A 16 -1.42 -3.62 -17.15
CA GLU A 16 -0.33 -3.46 -18.14
C GLU A 16 0.04 -1.97 -18.39
N HIS A 17 -0.84 -1.04 -18.03
CA HIS A 17 -0.61 0.40 -18.13
C HIS A 17 -0.05 1.02 -16.84
N ASP A 18 0.35 0.19 -15.87
CA ASP A 18 0.82 0.60 -14.53
C ASP A 18 -0.22 1.41 -13.75
N GLU A 19 -1.50 1.19 -14.02
CA GLU A 19 -2.60 1.71 -13.22
C GLU A 19 -2.91 0.73 -12.07
N VAL A 20 -3.11 1.27 -10.87
CA VAL A 20 -3.37 0.47 -9.67
C VAL A 20 -4.84 0.12 -9.55
N LEU A 21 -5.12 -1.14 -9.20
CA LEU A 21 -6.46 -1.60 -8.84
C LEU A 21 -6.82 -1.13 -7.45
N LEU A 22 -7.93 -0.43 -7.30
CA LEU A 22 -8.51 -0.08 -6.01
C LEU A 22 -9.95 -0.57 -5.92
N LEU A 23 -10.37 -0.83 -4.68
CA LEU A 23 -11.73 -1.20 -4.29
C LEU A 23 -12.41 -0.01 -3.61
N GLU A 24 -13.54 0.47 -4.14
CA GLU A 24 -14.43 1.38 -3.41
C GLU A 24 -15.22 0.57 -2.39
N ARG A 25 -14.92 0.74 -1.12
CA ARG A 25 -15.50 -0.09 -0.06
C ARG A 25 -17.00 0.16 0.14
N ALA A 26 -17.78 -0.90 0.04
CA ALA A 26 -19.23 -0.86 0.32
C ALA A 26 -19.54 -0.92 1.82
N GLN A 27 -18.60 -1.39 2.64
CA GLN A 27 -18.80 -1.69 4.06
C GLN A 27 -17.82 -0.94 4.98
N LYS A 28 -18.18 -0.84 6.27
CA LYS A 28 -17.27 -0.31 7.33
C LYS A 28 -16.16 -1.32 7.66
N PRO A 29 -14.96 -0.85 8.07
CA PRO A 29 -14.54 0.55 8.11
C PRO A 29 -14.29 1.11 6.69
N ASN A 30 -14.15 2.44 6.59
CA ASN A 30 -13.78 3.12 5.35
C ASN A 30 -14.80 2.99 4.19
N ARG A 31 -16.10 2.87 4.50
CA ARG A 31 -17.16 2.84 3.49
C ARG A 31 -17.11 4.07 2.59
N GLY A 32 -17.15 3.88 1.27
CA GLY A 32 -17.05 4.92 0.26
C GLY A 32 -15.64 5.47 0.04
N LEU A 33 -14.63 4.87 0.68
CA LEU A 33 -13.23 5.18 0.41
C LEU A 33 -12.63 4.13 -0.52
N TRP A 34 -11.67 4.55 -1.33
CA TRP A 34 -10.87 3.68 -2.18
C TRP A 34 -9.67 3.15 -1.42
N SER A 35 -9.42 1.85 -1.51
CA SER A 35 -8.27 1.21 -0.87
C SER A 35 -7.73 0.07 -1.73
N PRO A 36 -6.46 -0.33 -1.57
CA PRO A 36 -5.95 -1.57 -2.15
C PRO A 36 -6.79 -2.78 -1.70
N CYS A 37 -6.79 -3.84 -2.50
CA CYS A 37 -7.32 -5.15 -2.12
C CYS A 37 -6.61 -5.67 -0.87
N GLY A 38 -7.20 -6.64 -0.19
CA GLY A 38 -6.57 -7.31 0.93
C GLY A 38 -7.45 -7.44 2.15
N GLY A 39 -6.94 -8.12 3.17
CA GLY A 39 -7.72 -8.43 4.34
C GLY A 39 -6.90 -8.80 5.55
N LYS A 40 -7.62 -9.24 6.59
CA LYS A 40 -7.00 -9.60 7.86
C LYS A 40 -6.50 -11.04 7.83
N LEU A 41 -5.39 -11.25 8.51
CA LEU A 41 -4.90 -12.60 8.77
C LEU A 41 -5.90 -13.39 9.62
N LYS A 42 -6.06 -14.66 9.29
CA LYS A 42 -6.77 -15.65 10.12
C LYS A 42 -5.88 -16.04 11.30
N MET A 43 -5.98 -15.24 12.38
CA MET A 43 -5.09 -15.36 13.54
C MET A 43 -5.29 -16.67 14.31
N ASP A 44 -6.49 -17.23 14.28
CA ASP A 44 -6.88 -18.49 14.96
C ASP A 44 -6.14 -19.71 14.40
N ILE A 45 -5.74 -19.66 13.13
CA ILE A 45 -4.96 -20.75 12.50
C ILE A 45 -3.49 -20.39 12.28
N GLY A 46 -3.03 -19.22 12.74
CA GLY A 46 -1.65 -18.76 12.55
C GLY A 46 -1.30 -18.49 11.08
N GLU A 47 -2.23 -17.95 10.29
CA GLU A 47 -2.01 -17.64 8.88
C GLU A 47 -0.83 -16.68 8.71
N SER A 48 0.08 -16.99 7.77
CA SER A 48 1.20 -16.09 7.47
C SER A 48 0.75 -14.91 6.60
N PRO A 49 1.48 -13.76 6.61
CA PRO A 49 1.15 -12.64 5.72
C PRO A 49 1.12 -13.00 4.24
N TYR A 50 2.04 -13.86 3.77
CA TYR A 50 2.06 -14.32 2.38
C TYR A 50 0.87 -15.24 2.04
N ALA A 51 0.49 -16.14 2.95
CA ALA A 51 -0.69 -17.00 2.77
C ALA A 51 -1.97 -16.16 2.72
N CYS A 52 -2.11 -15.17 3.62
CA CYS A 52 -3.20 -14.22 3.62
C CYS A 52 -3.27 -13.44 2.29
N ALA A 53 -2.15 -12.90 1.82
CA ALA A 53 -2.08 -12.15 0.56
C ALA A 53 -2.52 -13.00 -0.65
N CYS A 54 -2.06 -14.24 -0.75
CA CYS A 54 -2.47 -15.16 -1.82
C CYS A 54 -3.97 -15.51 -1.73
N ARG A 55 -4.49 -15.74 -0.53
CA ARG A 55 -5.93 -16.03 -0.31
C ARG A 55 -6.80 -14.84 -0.68
N GLU A 56 -6.49 -13.64 -0.18
CA GLU A 56 -7.26 -12.42 -0.47
C GLU A 56 -7.22 -12.07 -1.97
N ALA A 57 -6.06 -12.22 -2.63
CA ALA A 57 -5.96 -12.05 -4.08
C ALA A 57 -6.93 -12.98 -4.82
N HIS A 58 -7.00 -14.25 -4.41
CA HIS A 58 -7.92 -15.20 -5.02
C HIS A 58 -9.39 -14.87 -4.72
N GLU A 59 -9.71 -14.57 -3.47
CA GLU A 59 -11.08 -14.29 -3.01
C GLU A 59 -11.63 -13.01 -3.66
N GLU A 60 -10.82 -11.94 -3.78
CA GLU A 60 -11.28 -10.65 -4.27
C GLU A 60 -11.11 -10.46 -5.78
N THR A 61 -10.01 -10.95 -6.36
CA THR A 61 -9.68 -10.68 -7.78
C THR A 61 -9.70 -11.91 -8.69
N GLY A 62 -9.83 -13.12 -8.12
CA GLY A 62 -9.73 -14.37 -8.84
C GLY A 62 -8.30 -14.78 -9.22
N GLN A 63 -7.27 -14.00 -8.85
CA GLN A 63 -5.87 -14.34 -9.14
C GLN A 63 -5.37 -15.48 -8.26
N SER A 64 -4.81 -16.51 -8.86
CA SER A 64 -4.11 -17.59 -8.15
C SER A 64 -2.62 -17.24 -8.07
N LEU A 65 -2.23 -16.60 -6.97
CA LEU A 65 -0.85 -16.17 -6.72
C LEU A 65 -0.10 -17.20 -5.87
N ARG A 66 1.22 -17.23 -6.06
CA ARG A 66 2.19 -17.93 -5.23
C ARG A 66 3.03 -16.92 -4.45
N PRO A 67 3.69 -17.29 -3.34
CA PRO A 67 4.53 -16.37 -2.57
C PRO A 67 5.59 -15.63 -3.40
N GLU A 68 6.17 -16.27 -4.42
CA GLU A 68 7.14 -15.66 -5.33
C GLU A 68 6.56 -14.57 -6.25
N ASP A 69 5.25 -14.54 -6.43
CA ASP A 69 4.53 -13.53 -7.20
C ASP A 69 4.33 -12.23 -6.40
N LEU A 70 4.70 -12.24 -5.12
CA LEU A 70 4.57 -11.13 -4.20
C LEU A 70 5.93 -10.49 -3.90
N HIS A 71 5.96 -9.18 -3.75
CA HIS A 71 7.08 -8.43 -3.22
C HIS A 71 6.62 -7.62 -2.01
N LEU A 72 7.20 -7.89 -0.84
CA LEU A 72 6.92 -7.10 0.36
C LEU A 72 7.58 -5.73 0.22
N THR A 73 6.80 -4.72 -0.12
CA THR A 73 7.27 -3.34 -0.32
C THR A 73 7.24 -2.54 0.98
N GLY A 74 6.32 -2.86 1.89
CA GLY A 74 6.22 -2.08 3.12
C GLY A 74 5.66 -2.84 4.30
N LEU A 75 6.01 -2.36 5.49
CA LEU A 75 5.45 -2.73 6.78
C LEU A 75 5.00 -1.45 7.48
N VAL A 76 3.71 -1.33 7.77
CA VAL A 76 3.16 -0.14 8.43
C VAL A 76 2.43 -0.52 9.70
N SER A 77 2.79 0.12 10.80
CA SER A 77 2.06 0.02 12.07
C SER A 77 1.30 1.31 12.36
N GLU A 78 0.03 1.20 12.76
CA GLU A 78 -0.80 2.33 13.17
C GLU A 78 -1.25 2.17 14.62
N HIS A 79 -0.87 3.11 15.46
CA HIS A 79 -1.34 3.20 16.83
C HIS A 79 -2.62 4.04 16.90
N GLY A 80 -3.70 3.46 17.41
CA GLY A 80 -4.92 4.22 17.73
C GLY A 80 -5.78 4.63 16.52
N TYR A 81 -5.69 3.92 15.39
CA TYR A 81 -6.47 4.24 14.19
C TYR A 81 -7.96 4.43 14.49
N GLN A 82 -8.50 5.61 14.17
CA GLN A 82 -9.87 6.07 14.45
C GLN A 82 -10.28 5.91 15.94
N GLY A 83 -9.32 5.86 16.88
CA GLY A 83 -9.57 5.61 18.31
C GLY A 83 -10.12 4.22 18.64
N ARG A 84 -10.02 3.24 17.71
CA ARG A 84 -10.70 1.94 17.81
C ARG A 84 -9.78 0.73 17.79
N SER A 85 -8.63 0.82 17.14
CA SER A 85 -7.72 -0.32 16.98
C SER A 85 -6.29 0.11 16.67
N HIS A 86 -5.36 -0.80 16.92
CA HIS A 86 -4.02 -0.74 16.32
C HIS A 86 -4.00 -1.61 15.07
N TRP A 87 -3.15 -1.27 14.12
CA TRP A 87 -2.96 -2.07 12.91
C TRP A 87 -1.48 -2.39 12.70
N LEU A 88 -1.23 -3.56 12.14
CA LEU A 88 0.02 -3.94 11.51
C LEU A 88 -0.32 -4.41 10.10
N MET A 89 0.18 -3.71 9.10
CA MET A 89 -0.15 -3.94 7.70
C MET A 89 1.09 -4.32 6.91
N PHE A 90 1.00 -5.43 6.18
CA PHE A 90 2.00 -5.91 5.23
C PHE A 90 1.56 -5.48 3.83
N LEU A 91 2.36 -4.64 3.17
CA LEU A 91 2.07 -4.06 1.86
C LEU A 91 2.81 -4.84 0.78
N PHE A 92 2.07 -5.57 -0.05
CA PHE A 92 2.63 -6.38 -1.12
C PHE A 92 2.39 -5.77 -2.49
N GLU A 93 3.44 -5.51 -3.28
CA GLU A 93 3.29 -5.35 -4.72
C GLU A 93 3.09 -6.73 -5.35
N VAL A 94 2.03 -6.87 -6.14
CA VAL A 94 1.73 -8.08 -6.92
C VAL A 94 2.44 -7.96 -8.27
N LYS A 95 3.36 -8.90 -8.56
CA LYS A 95 4.19 -8.86 -9.78
C LYS A 95 3.41 -9.16 -11.07
N PRO A 96 2.54 -10.21 -11.10
CA PRO A 96 1.68 -10.45 -12.25
C PRO A 96 0.73 -9.29 -12.50
N ARG A 97 0.63 -8.85 -13.75
CA ARG A 97 -0.27 -7.77 -14.15
C ARG A 97 -1.68 -8.29 -14.41
N LEU A 98 -2.67 -7.50 -14.02
CA LEU A 98 -4.06 -7.76 -14.35
C LEU A 98 -4.33 -7.35 -15.80
N THR A 99 -4.92 -8.25 -16.59
CA THR A 99 -5.30 -7.99 -17.99
C THR A 99 -6.72 -7.46 -18.15
N SER A 100 -7.52 -7.55 -17.09
CA SER A 100 -8.91 -7.08 -17.06
C SER A 100 -9.31 -6.65 -15.64
N LEU A 101 -10.35 -5.84 -15.56
CA LEU A 101 -10.95 -5.47 -14.29
C LEU A 101 -11.63 -6.70 -13.67
N PRO A 102 -11.34 -7.03 -12.39
CA PRO A 102 -12.08 -8.06 -11.69
C PRO A 102 -13.58 -7.73 -11.61
N PRO A 103 -14.47 -8.72 -11.52
CA PRO A 103 -15.90 -8.47 -11.28
C PRO A 103 -16.10 -7.80 -9.93
N ASP A 104 -17.21 -7.05 -9.80
CA ASP A 104 -17.60 -6.45 -8.53
C ASP A 104 -17.67 -7.51 -7.43
N HIS A 105 -17.19 -7.15 -6.24
CA HIS A 105 -17.16 -8.02 -5.08
C HIS A 105 -18.18 -7.57 -4.03
N VAL A 106 -18.57 -8.47 -3.13
CA VAL A 106 -19.47 -8.14 -2.00
C VAL A 106 -18.95 -6.99 -1.12
N GLU A 107 -17.62 -6.76 -1.11
CA GLU A 107 -16.98 -5.68 -0.38
C GLU A 107 -16.98 -4.34 -1.11
N GLY A 108 -17.29 -4.31 -2.42
CA GLY A 108 -17.34 -3.10 -3.21
C GLY A 108 -17.12 -3.31 -4.71
N ARG A 109 -16.81 -2.23 -5.40
CA ARG A 109 -16.51 -2.23 -6.83
C ARG A 109 -15.05 -1.88 -7.09
N PHE A 110 -14.50 -2.50 -8.12
CA PHE A 110 -13.12 -2.27 -8.54
C PHE A 110 -13.01 -1.21 -9.63
N GLN A 111 -11.88 -0.51 -9.63
CA GLN A 111 -11.47 0.38 -10.72
C GLN A 111 -9.95 0.50 -10.77
N PHE A 112 -9.40 0.65 -11.99
CA PHE A 112 -8.01 1.02 -12.19
C PHE A 112 -7.83 2.52 -12.16
N PHE A 113 -6.73 2.98 -11.53
CA PHE A 113 -6.39 4.38 -11.44
C PHE A 113 -4.92 4.60 -11.78
N ALA A 114 -4.65 5.58 -12.64
CA ALA A 114 -3.31 6.08 -12.86
C ALA A 114 -2.80 6.75 -11.56
N ARG A 115 -1.49 6.69 -11.32
CA ARG A 115 -0.86 7.29 -10.14
C ARG A 115 -1.30 8.74 -9.89
N ALA A 116 -1.33 9.56 -10.94
CA ALA A 116 -1.72 10.97 -10.83
C ALA A 116 -3.18 11.18 -10.38
N ALA A 117 -4.07 10.19 -10.58
CA ALA A 117 -5.46 10.29 -10.16
C ALA A 117 -5.67 10.09 -8.66
N LEU A 118 -4.70 9.47 -7.97
CA LEU A 118 -4.83 9.14 -6.54
C LEU A 118 -5.02 10.36 -5.65
N GLU A 119 -4.42 11.50 -6.00
CA GLU A 119 -4.56 12.75 -5.24
C GLU A 119 -6.02 13.25 -5.14
N GLY A 120 -6.82 12.99 -6.18
CA GLY A 120 -8.23 13.37 -6.25
C GLY A 120 -9.19 12.35 -5.65
N LEU A 121 -8.71 11.17 -5.25
CA LEU A 121 -9.57 10.12 -4.74
C LEU A 121 -9.90 10.30 -3.25
N ASN A 122 -11.04 9.78 -2.86
CA ASN A 122 -11.43 9.68 -1.47
C ASN A 122 -10.74 8.46 -0.84
N LEU A 123 -9.50 8.65 -0.38
CA LEU A 123 -8.66 7.63 0.26
C LEU A 123 -8.73 7.77 1.78
N PRO A 124 -8.46 6.69 2.56
CA PRO A 124 -8.16 6.82 3.98
C PRO A 124 -7.07 7.87 4.21
N GLN A 125 -7.16 8.60 5.33
CA GLN A 125 -6.25 9.71 5.60
C GLN A 125 -4.79 9.26 5.64
N THR A 126 -4.50 8.18 6.36
CA THR A 126 -3.15 7.62 6.47
C THR A 126 -2.58 7.15 5.14
N ASP A 127 -3.43 6.55 4.28
CA ASP A 127 -3.05 6.12 2.94
C ASP A 127 -2.61 7.32 2.10
N ARG A 128 -3.44 8.39 2.08
CA ARG A 128 -3.17 9.59 1.29
C ARG A 128 -1.95 10.36 1.79
N GLU A 129 -1.80 10.50 3.13
CA GLU A 129 -0.73 11.30 3.74
C GLU A 129 0.66 10.71 3.50
N GLN A 130 0.82 9.40 3.72
CA GLN A 130 2.16 8.80 3.71
C GLN A 130 2.26 7.41 3.07
N ILE A 131 1.25 6.53 3.20
CA ILE A 131 1.40 5.15 2.73
C ILE A 131 1.61 5.12 1.22
N TRP A 132 0.78 5.82 0.43
CA TRP A 132 0.96 5.92 -1.02
C TRP A 132 2.24 6.63 -1.43
N PRO A 133 2.61 7.82 -0.88
CA PRO A 133 3.90 8.46 -1.15
C PRO A 133 5.10 7.53 -0.91
N TRP A 134 5.13 6.82 0.22
CA TRP A 134 6.21 5.89 0.52
C TRP A 134 6.18 4.64 -0.33
N PHE A 135 5.01 4.07 -0.61
CA PHE A 135 4.88 2.95 -1.54
C PHE A 135 5.53 3.26 -2.90
N TRP A 136 5.18 4.41 -3.49
CA TRP A 136 5.75 4.81 -4.78
C TRP A 136 7.26 5.08 -4.72
N ARG A 137 7.73 5.66 -3.63
CA ARG A 137 9.15 5.95 -3.44
C ARG A 137 9.99 4.69 -3.25
N HIS A 138 9.43 3.66 -2.61
CA HIS A 138 10.15 2.43 -2.27
C HIS A 138 9.70 1.22 -3.08
N ARG A 139 8.95 1.45 -4.15
CA ARG A 139 8.48 0.38 -5.05
C ARG A 139 9.66 -0.42 -5.58
N GLY A 140 9.60 -1.77 -5.45
CA GLY A 140 10.73 -2.66 -5.75
C GLY A 140 11.82 -2.70 -4.69
N GLY A 141 11.73 -1.87 -3.63
CA GLY A 141 12.53 -1.89 -2.41
C GLY A 141 11.67 -2.22 -1.20
N PHE A 142 11.98 -1.61 -0.05
CA PHE A 142 11.26 -1.85 1.20
C PHE A 142 11.22 -0.59 2.08
N PHE A 143 10.15 -0.43 2.86
CA PHE A 143 10.09 0.52 3.96
C PHE A 143 9.35 -0.05 5.16
N ALA A 144 9.76 0.38 6.37
CA ALA A 144 8.99 0.18 7.59
C ALA A 144 8.64 1.53 8.19
N ALA A 145 7.39 1.69 8.62
CA ALA A 145 6.90 2.95 9.15
C ALA A 145 5.91 2.77 10.29
N HIS A 146 5.88 3.76 11.19
CA HIS A 146 4.94 3.85 12.29
C HIS A 146 4.13 5.14 12.21
N CYS A 147 2.83 5.03 12.51
CA CYS A 147 1.91 6.15 12.62
C CYS A 147 1.27 6.19 14.00
N HIS A 148 1.38 7.32 14.67
CA HIS A 148 0.54 7.60 15.84
C HIS A 148 -0.66 8.44 15.39
N CYS A 149 -1.83 7.79 15.36
CA CYS A 149 -3.10 8.45 15.02
C CYS A 149 -3.70 9.11 16.26
N HIS A 150 -3.74 10.43 16.29
CA HIS A 150 -4.30 11.19 17.41
C HIS A 150 -5.82 11.31 17.31
N HIS A 151 -6.48 11.52 18.46
CA HIS A 151 -7.93 11.70 18.52
C HIS A 151 -8.42 12.98 17.83
N ASP A 152 -7.54 13.98 17.66
CA ASP A 152 -7.83 15.24 16.97
C ASP A 152 -7.67 15.16 15.44
N GLY A 153 -7.36 13.97 14.92
CA GLY A 153 -7.19 13.70 13.49
C GLY A 153 -5.79 13.97 12.96
N ARG A 154 -4.82 14.38 13.80
CA ARG A 154 -3.41 14.44 13.41
C ARG A 154 -2.80 13.05 13.37
N ASN A 155 -1.85 12.88 12.47
CA ASN A 155 -1.05 11.68 12.35
C ASN A 155 0.43 12.04 12.44
N ASP A 156 1.13 11.47 13.42
CA ASP A 156 2.58 11.61 13.55
C ASP A 156 3.24 10.37 12.94
N TRP A 157 4.06 10.59 11.91
CA TRP A 157 4.69 9.53 11.15
C TRP A 157 6.19 9.42 11.43
N THR A 158 6.66 8.20 11.54
CA THR A 158 8.08 7.85 11.61
C THR A 158 8.41 6.83 10.53
N LEU A 159 9.38 7.13 9.69
CA LEU A 159 9.99 6.15 8.79
C LEU A 159 11.10 5.45 9.59
N GLU A 160 10.91 4.17 9.88
CA GLU A 160 11.80 3.39 10.75
C GLU A 160 12.93 2.74 9.97
N GLU A 161 12.64 2.27 8.74
CA GLU A 161 13.61 1.67 7.83
C GLU A 161 13.21 1.94 6.39
N SER A 162 14.19 2.09 5.49
CA SER A 162 13.94 2.21 4.07
C SER A 162 15.11 1.75 3.20
N THR A 163 14.77 1.02 2.12
CA THR A 163 15.68 0.68 1.04
C THR A 163 15.01 1.04 -0.29
N VAL A 164 15.75 1.71 -1.18
CA VAL A 164 15.30 1.97 -2.56
C VAL A 164 15.87 0.92 -3.49
N SER A 165 15.15 0.56 -4.57
CA SER A 165 15.68 -0.38 -5.55
C SER A 165 16.84 0.27 -6.30
N SER A 166 17.84 -0.53 -6.69
CA SER A 166 19.02 -0.06 -7.43
C SER A 166 18.68 0.64 -8.76
N LEU A 167 17.51 0.36 -9.33
CA LEU A 167 17.01 1.01 -10.53
C LEU A 167 16.56 2.47 -10.29
N GLN A 168 16.11 2.81 -9.08
CA GLN A 168 15.71 4.18 -8.72
C GLN A 168 16.90 5.04 -8.30
N SER A 169 17.92 4.46 -7.68
CA SER A 169 19.14 5.18 -7.28
C SER A 169 19.93 5.74 -8.48
N THR A 170 19.79 5.14 -9.67
CA THR A 170 20.46 5.61 -10.90
C THR A 170 19.80 6.87 -11.47
N VAL A 171 18.51 7.07 -11.24
CA VAL A 171 17.74 8.23 -11.77
C VAL A 171 17.94 9.48 -10.87
N GLU A 172 18.07 9.30 -9.56
CA GLU A 172 18.34 10.43 -8.64
C GLU A 172 19.79 10.93 -8.77
N GLY A 173 20.75 10.05 -9.05
CA GLY A 173 22.15 10.43 -9.27
C GLY A 173 22.39 11.27 -10.53
N TYR A 174 21.49 11.21 -11.52
CA TYR A 174 21.59 12.01 -12.75
C TYR A 174 21.01 13.44 -12.64
N ARG A 175 20.22 13.73 -11.60
CA ARG A 175 19.61 15.05 -11.37
C ARG A 175 20.46 16.01 -10.52
N THR A 176 21.53 15.54 -9.88
CA THR A 176 22.39 16.39 -9.03
C THR A 176 23.71 16.81 -9.67
N GLY A 177 23.91 16.49 -10.95
CA GLY A 177 25.16 16.75 -11.66
C GLY A 177 25.02 17.68 -12.85
N ASP A 178 24.40 18.86 -12.69
CA ASP A 178 24.60 19.94 -13.67
C ASP A 178 24.47 21.32 -13.01
N GLY A 179 25.59 22.02 -12.91
CA GLY A 179 25.65 23.37 -12.37
C GLY A 179 27.05 23.84 -12.06
N GLY A 180 27.95 23.77 -13.02
CA GLY A 180 29.35 24.30 -12.83
C GLY A 180 30.02 24.67 -14.13
N LEU A 181 29.50 25.63 -14.90
CA LEU A 181 30.26 26.35 -15.90
C LEU A 181 31.01 27.50 -15.21
N GLY A 182 32.27 27.22 -14.84
CA GLY A 182 33.22 28.26 -14.50
C GLY A 182 33.67 28.97 -15.77
N ALA A 183 33.41 30.25 -15.84
CA ALA A 183 34.03 31.14 -16.80
C ALA A 183 35.51 31.26 -16.44
N VAL A 184 36.38 31.17 -17.43
CA VAL A 184 37.80 31.57 -17.35
C VAL A 184 38.03 32.55 -18.48
N ASP A 185 38.59 33.69 -18.11
CA ASP A 185 39.11 34.78 -18.96
C ASP A 185 40.09 34.33 -20.04
#